data_426c7a74cbe1b5f4efa86f32e8b290bc
#
_entry.id   426c7a74cbe1b5f4efa86f32e8b290bc
#
_cell.length_a   1.000
_cell.length_b   1.000
_cell.length_c   1.000
_cell.angle_alpha   90.00
_cell.angle_beta   90.00
_cell.angle_gamma   90.00
#
_symmetry.space_group_name_H-M   'P 1'
#
loop_
_entity.id
_entity.type
_entity.pdbx_description
1 polymer ?
#
loop_
_entity_poly.entity_id
_entity_poly.type
_entity_poly.pdbx_seq_one_letter_code
_entity_poly.pdbx_strand_id
1 'polypeptide(L)'
;MNLLLQNGGTLMKKTYLAALCAGVIAASCGISSASAHGVFFANRLDQKVLVLGEGPGDNAYKPSCVTAVDAYDKNFSSMNIETVTYKDHVAIMPREDLGVTVTFFDYGYFTKDKSGVMHEAPFSEVADAVKTTHAIKWNVHYWNPDVTPGGIYNVPIQIVPSVNPLTLRKGDTYRIRVYKNGQPYANAPLIKDVINDLTNESTADKDGYATVTVSANGLNVVGVEVAGDKEDEHTTQKYFSSLSFIIDPE
;
A
#
# COMPACT_ATOMS: atom_id res chain seq x y z
N MET A 1 -11.93 37.17 -87.99
CA MET A 1 -13.35 36.79 -87.92
C MET A 1 -13.60 36.19 -86.59
N ASN A 2 -14.25 36.95 -85.76
CA ASN A 2 -15.08 36.55 -84.60
C ASN A 2 -14.43 35.64 -83.54
N LEU A 3 -14.64 35.78 -82.26
CA LEU A 3 -15.62 36.55 -81.48
C LEU A 3 -15.14 36.55 -80.02
N LEU A 4 -15.38 37.68 -79.39
CA LEU A 4 -15.40 37.89 -77.93
C LEU A 4 -16.12 36.78 -77.16
N LEU A 5 -15.67 36.51 -75.96
CA LEU A 5 -16.56 36.50 -74.80
C LEU A 5 -15.77 36.60 -73.49
N GLN A 6 -16.06 37.67 -72.77
CA GLN A 6 -15.80 37.92 -71.36
C GLN A 6 -16.48 36.83 -70.51
N ASN A 7 -15.82 36.41 -69.46
CA ASN A 7 -16.59 36.06 -68.29
C ASN A 7 -15.77 36.32 -67.01
N GLY A 8 -16.33 37.18 -66.21
CA GLY A 8 -15.85 37.53 -64.87
C GLY A 8 -15.89 36.32 -63.90
N GLY A 9 -14.79 36.01 -63.33
CA GLY A 9 -14.67 35.04 -62.25
C GLY A 9 -14.56 35.75 -60.92
N THR A 10 -15.59 35.62 -60.18
CA THR A 10 -15.78 36.10 -58.80
C THR A 10 -14.66 35.66 -57.89
N LEU A 11 -14.01 36.63 -57.27
CA LEU A 11 -12.98 36.44 -56.28
C LEU A 11 -13.61 35.87 -54.99
N MET A 12 -13.61 34.57 -54.82
CA MET A 12 -14.02 33.95 -53.55
C MET A 12 -12.92 34.18 -52.50
N LYS A 13 -13.22 35.08 -51.57
CA LYS A 13 -12.46 35.23 -50.34
C LYS A 13 -12.57 33.95 -49.51
N LYS A 14 -11.49 33.17 -49.46
CA LYS A 14 -11.36 32.04 -48.50
C LYS A 14 -11.09 32.62 -47.11
N THR A 15 -12.15 32.72 -46.33
CA THR A 15 -12.07 32.98 -44.88
C THR A 15 -11.54 31.73 -44.21
N TYR A 16 -10.29 31.76 -43.78
CA TYR A 16 -9.74 30.71 -42.91
C TYR A 16 -10.30 30.92 -41.51
N LEU A 17 -11.27 30.09 -41.13
CA LEU A 17 -11.75 30.00 -39.78
C LEU A 17 -10.68 29.25 -38.96
N ALA A 18 -9.80 29.96 -38.30
CA ALA A 18 -8.88 29.40 -37.34
C ALA A 18 -9.68 28.95 -36.10
N ALA A 19 -10.00 27.65 -36.04
CA ALA A 19 -10.54 27.04 -34.85
C ALA A 19 -9.42 26.99 -33.81
N LEU A 20 -9.46 27.89 -32.86
CA LEU A 20 -8.62 27.89 -31.68
C LEU A 20 -9.10 26.74 -30.75
N CYS A 21 -8.55 25.57 -30.92
CA CYS A 21 -8.69 24.50 -29.94
C CYS A 21 -7.91 24.89 -28.69
N ALA A 22 -8.53 25.62 -27.79
CA ALA A 22 -8.06 25.77 -26.42
C ALA A 22 -8.20 24.38 -25.75
N GLY A 23 -7.15 23.59 -25.85
CA GLY A 23 -6.99 22.37 -25.05
C GLY A 23 -6.93 22.76 -23.58
N VAL A 24 -8.04 22.60 -22.88
CA VAL A 24 -8.05 22.57 -21.42
C VAL A 24 -7.29 21.31 -21.04
N ILE A 25 -5.98 21.46 -20.79
CA ILE A 25 -5.23 20.47 -20.03
C ILE A 25 -5.79 20.57 -18.61
N ALA A 26 -6.81 19.77 -18.33
CA ALA A 26 -7.15 19.43 -16.97
C ALA A 26 -5.91 18.70 -16.43
N ALA A 27 -5.02 19.44 -15.79
CA ALA A 27 -4.07 18.86 -14.87
C ALA A 27 -4.92 18.17 -13.80
N SER A 28 -5.19 16.88 -14.03
CA SER A 28 -5.57 15.98 -12.97
C SER A 28 -4.34 15.94 -12.05
N CYS A 29 -4.27 16.89 -11.11
CA CYS A 29 -3.49 16.69 -9.90
C CYS A 29 -4.09 15.42 -9.29
N GLY A 30 -3.54 14.27 -9.68
CA GLY A 30 -3.74 13.05 -8.97
C GLY A 30 -3.39 13.36 -7.53
N ILE A 31 -4.40 13.47 -6.69
CA ILE A 31 -4.22 13.39 -5.28
C ILE A 31 -3.70 11.97 -5.10
N SER A 32 -2.38 11.81 -5.13
CA SER A 32 -1.78 10.59 -4.60
C SER A 32 -2.18 10.58 -3.13
N SER A 33 -3.29 9.92 -2.88
CA SER A 33 -3.63 9.60 -1.51
C SER A 33 -2.43 8.82 -0.98
N ALA A 34 -1.75 9.32 0.05
CA ALA A 34 -0.68 8.62 0.78
C ALA A 34 -1.19 7.30 1.39
N SER A 35 -2.23 6.75 0.83
CA SER A 35 -3.16 5.84 1.45
C SER A 35 -2.94 4.38 1.12
N ALA A 36 -2.51 4.01 -0.03
CA ALA A 36 -2.45 2.60 -0.42
C ALA A 36 -1.08 1.92 -0.20
N HIS A 37 -0.01 2.69 0.09
CA HIS A 37 1.33 2.11 0.26
C HIS A 37 1.38 1.18 1.47
N GLY A 38 1.55 -0.10 1.20
CA GLY A 38 1.79 -1.12 2.22
C GLY A 38 3.25 -1.15 2.66
N VAL A 39 3.51 -1.79 3.80
CA VAL A 39 4.86 -2.23 4.17
C VAL A 39 4.90 -3.75 4.12
N PHE A 40 5.98 -4.32 3.63
CA PHE A 40 6.16 -5.75 3.49
C PHE A 40 7.62 -6.10 3.28
N PHE A 41 8.02 -7.34 3.58
CA PHE A 41 9.35 -7.82 3.23
C PHE A 41 9.38 -8.32 1.78
N ALA A 42 10.49 -8.02 1.10
CA ALA A 42 10.78 -8.51 -0.24
C ALA A 42 12.25 -8.88 -0.38
N ASN A 43 12.55 -9.73 -1.37
CA ASN A 43 13.92 -10.01 -1.76
C ASN A 43 14.42 -8.91 -2.70
N ARG A 44 15.50 -8.23 -2.32
CA ARG A 44 16.17 -7.22 -3.13
C ARG A 44 17.68 -7.44 -3.03
N LEU A 45 18.33 -7.70 -4.17
CA LEU A 45 19.79 -7.90 -4.23
C LEU A 45 20.31 -8.86 -3.13
N ASP A 46 19.69 -10.03 -3.02
CA ASP A 46 20.00 -11.07 -2.03
C ASP A 46 19.77 -10.68 -0.56
N GLN A 47 19.11 -9.57 -0.31
CA GLN A 47 18.71 -9.14 1.03
C GLN A 47 17.20 -9.32 1.25
N LYS A 48 16.81 -9.56 2.52
CA LYS A 48 15.42 -9.52 2.97
C LYS A 48 15.12 -8.12 3.49
N VAL A 49 14.62 -7.24 2.61
CA VAL A 49 14.41 -5.83 2.90
C VAL A 49 12.95 -5.51 3.20
N LEU A 50 12.74 -4.60 4.13
CA LEU A 50 11.45 -3.98 4.30
C LEU A 50 11.24 -2.94 3.19
N VAL A 51 10.14 -3.07 2.49
CA VAL A 51 9.71 -2.19 1.40
C VAL A 51 8.48 -1.41 1.85
N LEU A 52 8.44 -0.14 1.51
CA LEU A 52 7.22 0.66 1.47
C LEU A 52 6.80 0.76 0.00
N GLY A 53 5.59 0.35 -0.34
CA GLY A 53 5.17 0.41 -1.74
C GLY A 53 3.79 -0.13 -2.03
N GLU A 54 3.42 0.01 -3.30
CA GLU A 54 2.22 -0.58 -3.91
C GLU A 54 2.50 -0.86 -5.39
N GLY A 55 1.86 -1.88 -5.93
CA GLY A 55 2.15 -2.30 -7.28
C GLY A 55 3.62 -2.72 -7.45
N PRO A 56 4.21 -2.52 -8.62
CA PRO A 56 5.57 -2.96 -8.91
C PRO A 56 6.67 -2.03 -8.34
N GLY A 57 6.30 -0.90 -7.75
CA GLY A 57 7.22 0.15 -7.33
C GLY A 57 7.54 0.12 -5.84
N ASP A 58 8.81 0.31 -5.50
CA ASP A 58 9.24 0.57 -4.13
C ASP A 58 9.34 2.09 -3.91
N ASN A 59 8.77 2.58 -2.81
CA ASN A 59 8.83 3.98 -2.44
C ASN A 59 9.97 4.23 -1.46
N ALA A 60 10.60 5.37 -1.58
CA ALA A 60 11.60 5.80 -0.62
C ALA A 60 10.96 6.04 0.76
N TYR A 61 11.67 5.67 1.82
CA TYR A 61 11.29 5.99 3.19
C TYR A 61 12.55 6.25 4.04
N LYS A 62 12.37 6.96 5.14
CA LYS A 62 13.46 7.13 6.11
C LYS A 62 13.55 5.86 6.96
N PRO A 63 14.72 5.22 7.13
CA PRO A 63 14.84 4.00 7.93
C PRO A 63 14.33 4.15 9.37
N SER A 64 14.34 5.37 9.92
CA SER A 64 13.76 5.69 11.23
C SER A 64 12.24 5.50 11.31
N CYS A 65 11.55 5.36 10.18
CA CYS A 65 10.13 5.00 10.16
C CYS A 65 9.90 3.57 10.67
N VAL A 66 10.90 2.69 10.58
CA VAL A 66 10.84 1.33 11.16
C VAL A 66 11.13 1.44 12.65
N THR A 67 10.09 1.40 13.46
CA THR A 67 10.20 1.60 14.91
C THR A 67 10.47 0.31 15.67
N ALA A 68 10.04 -0.85 15.13
CA ALA A 68 10.34 -2.17 15.66
C ALA A 68 10.17 -3.26 14.61
N VAL A 69 10.87 -4.37 14.79
CA VAL A 69 10.64 -5.65 14.12
C VAL A 69 10.66 -6.72 15.19
N ASP A 70 9.49 -7.20 15.59
CA ASP A 70 9.35 -8.34 16.48
C ASP A 70 9.44 -9.63 15.66
N ALA A 71 10.12 -10.63 16.20
CA ALA A 71 10.30 -11.92 15.56
C ALA A 71 9.83 -13.07 16.46
N TYR A 72 9.28 -14.09 15.83
CA TYR A 72 8.74 -15.29 16.48
C TYR A 72 9.18 -16.53 15.73
N ASP A 73 9.47 -17.61 16.48
CA ASP A 73 9.70 -18.94 15.91
C ASP A 73 8.38 -19.57 15.42
N LYS A 74 8.46 -20.79 14.89
CA LYS A 74 7.28 -21.52 14.41
C LYS A 74 6.24 -21.87 15.49
N ASN A 75 6.61 -21.78 16.77
CA ASN A 75 5.74 -22.03 17.92
C ASN A 75 5.26 -20.74 18.59
N PHE A 76 5.46 -19.58 17.93
CA PHE A 76 5.15 -18.23 18.44
C PHE A 76 5.94 -17.83 19.69
N SER A 77 7.07 -18.46 19.98
CA SER A 77 8.00 -17.97 20.99
C SER A 77 8.76 -16.77 20.45
N SER A 78 8.82 -15.70 21.22
CA SER A 78 9.59 -14.50 20.85
C SER A 78 11.08 -14.86 20.71
N MET A 79 11.69 -14.32 19.67
CA MET A 79 13.11 -14.50 19.37
C MET A 79 13.77 -13.19 18.95
N ASN A 80 15.07 -13.11 19.13
CA ASN A 80 15.83 -11.98 18.63
C ASN A 80 16.10 -12.13 17.13
N ILE A 81 15.92 -11.03 16.39
CA ILE A 81 16.30 -10.91 15.00
C ILE A 81 17.27 -9.76 14.82
N GLU A 82 18.30 -9.96 14.01
CA GLU A 82 19.21 -8.88 13.64
C GLU A 82 18.59 -8.05 12.53
N THR A 83 18.51 -6.74 12.76
CA THR A 83 18.12 -5.75 11.76
C THR A 83 19.33 -4.93 11.34
N VAL A 84 19.48 -4.72 10.03
CA VAL A 84 20.55 -3.89 9.46
C VAL A 84 19.92 -2.64 8.87
N THR A 85 20.29 -1.48 9.41
CA THR A 85 19.83 -0.19 8.93
C THR A 85 20.82 0.37 7.91
N TYR A 86 20.38 0.49 6.68
CA TYR A 86 21.10 1.16 5.60
C TYR A 86 20.69 2.63 5.51
N LYS A 87 21.27 3.36 4.56
CA LYS A 87 20.97 4.78 4.35
C LYS A 87 19.52 5.04 3.97
N ASP A 88 18.90 4.11 3.25
CA ASP A 88 17.62 4.26 2.55
C ASP A 88 16.64 3.09 2.77
N HIS A 89 17.05 2.07 3.52
CA HIS A 89 16.19 0.93 3.83
C HIS A 89 16.63 0.20 5.10
N VAL A 90 15.77 -0.70 5.58
CA VAL A 90 16.05 -1.65 6.67
C VAL A 90 15.94 -3.05 6.11
N ALA A 91 16.93 -3.90 6.42
CA ALA A 91 16.92 -5.32 6.12
C ALA A 91 16.94 -6.14 7.41
N ILE A 92 16.55 -7.40 7.31
CA ILE A 92 16.76 -8.38 8.39
C ILE A 92 17.75 -9.46 7.94
N MET A 93 18.41 -10.05 8.93
CA MET A 93 19.22 -11.26 8.76
C MET A 93 18.38 -12.44 9.25
N PRO A 94 17.64 -13.14 8.37
CA PRO A 94 16.74 -14.21 8.79
C PRO A 94 17.54 -15.40 9.31
N ARG A 95 17.00 -16.04 10.34
CA ARG A 95 17.51 -17.29 10.90
C ARG A 95 16.65 -18.44 10.37
N GLU A 96 17.20 -19.65 10.36
CA GLU A 96 16.47 -20.86 9.92
C GLU A 96 15.22 -21.16 10.76
N ASP A 97 15.23 -20.78 12.06
CA ASP A 97 14.13 -20.97 12.99
C ASP A 97 13.11 -19.80 12.97
N LEU A 98 13.32 -18.77 12.13
CA LEU A 98 12.40 -17.65 12.00
C LEU A 98 11.06 -18.11 11.41
N GLY A 99 9.99 -17.93 12.17
CA GLY A 99 8.63 -18.25 11.76
C GLY A 99 7.88 -17.07 11.17
N VAL A 100 7.75 -16.00 11.96
CA VAL A 100 6.97 -14.79 11.61
C VAL A 100 7.69 -13.55 12.09
N THR A 101 7.61 -12.47 11.33
CA THR A 101 7.95 -11.14 11.81
C THR A 101 6.72 -10.24 11.86
N VAL A 102 6.69 -9.36 12.87
CA VAL A 102 5.72 -8.28 12.98
C VAL A 102 6.48 -6.96 12.95
N THR A 103 6.30 -6.18 11.89
CA THR A 103 6.98 -4.91 11.72
C THR A 103 6.06 -3.76 12.10
N PHE A 104 6.61 -2.78 12.81
CA PHE A 104 5.98 -1.54 13.19
C PHE A 104 6.61 -0.40 12.39
N PHE A 105 5.79 0.38 11.71
CA PHE A 105 6.25 1.42 10.80
C PHE A 105 5.45 2.71 11.01
N ASP A 106 6.11 3.74 11.50
CA ASP A 106 5.55 5.09 11.63
C ASP A 106 5.98 5.92 10.42
N TYR A 107 5.04 6.09 9.48
CA TYR A 107 5.32 6.84 8.25
C TYR A 107 5.29 8.36 8.49
N GLY A 108 4.76 8.80 9.64
CA GLY A 108 4.72 10.19 10.04
C GLY A 108 3.44 10.93 9.63
N TYR A 109 3.54 12.25 9.65
CA TYR A 109 2.41 13.16 9.53
C TYR A 109 2.30 13.76 8.12
N PHE A 110 1.07 13.83 7.64
CA PHE A 110 0.69 14.41 6.35
C PHE A 110 -0.39 15.45 6.57
N THR A 111 -0.02 16.72 6.46
CA THR A 111 -0.91 17.85 6.74
C THR A 111 -1.36 18.53 5.46
N LYS A 112 -2.67 18.66 5.29
CA LYS A 112 -3.28 19.40 4.20
C LYS A 112 -3.49 20.85 4.62
N ASP A 113 -3.04 21.81 3.81
CA ASP A 113 -3.30 23.23 3.99
C ASP A 113 -4.60 23.68 3.31
N LYS A 114 -4.98 24.95 3.52
CA LYS A 114 -6.19 25.55 2.91
C LYS A 114 -6.16 25.58 1.38
N SER A 115 -4.99 25.58 0.76
CA SER A 115 -4.84 25.52 -0.69
C SER A 115 -5.03 24.11 -1.26
N GLY A 116 -5.09 23.10 -0.39
CA GLY A 116 -5.22 21.70 -0.75
C GLY A 116 -3.88 20.98 -0.94
N VAL A 117 -2.75 21.65 -0.70
CA VAL A 117 -1.40 21.06 -0.78
C VAL A 117 -1.16 20.16 0.43
N MET A 118 -0.53 19.00 0.19
CA MET A 118 -0.13 18.06 1.23
C MET A 118 1.34 18.27 1.60
N HIS A 119 1.60 18.39 2.90
CA HIS A 119 2.93 18.57 3.48
C HIS A 119 3.28 17.37 4.38
N GLU A 120 4.49 16.84 4.24
CA GLU A 120 5.02 15.79 5.13
C GLU A 120 5.52 16.41 6.45
N ALA A 121 4.58 16.90 7.25
CA ALA A 121 4.87 17.58 8.52
C ALA A 121 3.65 17.51 9.45
N PRO A 122 3.84 17.63 10.78
CA PRO A 122 2.75 17.74 11.74
C PRO A 122 1.96 19.04 11.58
N PHE A 123 0.73 19.07 12.09
CA PHE A 123 -0.19 20.22 11.99
C PHE A 123 0.45 21.55 12.41
N SER A 124 1.21 21.55 13.48
CA SER A 124 1.83 22.75 14.05
C SER A 124 2.94 23.38 13.20
N GLU A 125 3.47 22.64 12.23
CA GLU A 125 4.58 23.06 11.36
C GLU A 125 4.11 23.57 9.98
N VAL A 126 2.80 23.47 9.70
CA VAL A 126 2.26 23.83 8.39
C VAL A 126 1.42 25.10 8.49
N ALA A 127 1.79 26.14 7.73
CA ALA A 127 1.00 27.36 7.64
C ALA A 127 -0.36 27.06 7.02
N ASP A 128 -1.42 27.66 7.58
CA ASP A 128 -2.80 27.46 7.13
C ASP A 128 -3.26 25.99 7.11
N ALA A 129 -2.71 25.15 8.01
CA ALA A 129 -3.09 23.76 8.16
C ALA A 129 -4.60 23.60 8.40
N VAL A 130 -5.21 22.59 7.77
CA VAL A 130 -6.65 22.28 7.91
C VAL A 130 -6.85 20.95 8.62
N LYS A 131 -6.07 19.94 8.23
CA LYS A 131 -6.21 18.58 8.75
C LYS A 131 -4.90 17.82 8.60
N THR A 132 -4.58 17.00 9.58
CA THR A 132 -3.42 16.10 9.57
C THR A 132 -3.86 14.64 9.59
N THR A 133 -3.16 13.82 8.83
CA THR A 133 -3.20 12.36 8.93
C THR A 133 -1.87 11.87 9.48
N HIS A 134 -1.88 11.09 10.57
CA HIS A 134 -0.72 10.35 11.05
C HIS A 134 -0.80 8.92 10.52
N ALA A 135 0.08 8.57 9.61
CA ALA A 135 0.06 7.29 8.90
C ALA A 135 0.92 6.25 9.63
N ILE A 136 0.29 5.22 10.16
CA ILE A 136 0.93 4.13 10.89
C ILE A 136 0.64 2.81 10.18
N LYS A 137 1.68 1.97 10.05
CA LYS A 137 1.58 0.74 9.28
C LYS A 137 2.16 -0.43 10.06
N TRP A 138 1.64 -1.63 9.78
CA TRP A 138 2.13 -2.90 10.31
C TRP A 138 2.24 -3.92 9.20
N ASN A 139 3.19 -4.84 9.34
CA ASN A 139 3.30 -5.99 8.47
C ASN A 139 3.48 -7.26 9.30
N VAL A 140 2.71 -8.29 8.98
CA VAL A 140 2.95 -9.66 9.44
C VAL A 140 3.47 -10.45 8.25
N HIS A 141 4.73 -10.91 8.32
CA HIS A 141 5.36 -11.69 7.25
C HIS A 141 5.63 -13.12 7.71
N TYR A 142 5.20 -14.09 6.90
CA TYR A 142 5.45 -15.51 7.15
C TYR A 142 6.74 -15.94 6.44
N TRP A 143 7.66 -16.55 7.22
CA TRP A 143 8.98 -16.98 6.74
C TRP A 143 9.12 -18.49 6.67
N ASN A 144 8.35 -19.25 7.46
CA ASN A 144 8.51 -20.69 7.62
C ASN A 144 7.18 -21.42 7.40
N PRO A 145 7.13 -22.44 6.52
CA PRO A 145 5.90 -23.18 6.24
C PRO A 145 5.39 -24.01 7.43
N ASP A 146 6.24 -24.28 8.43
CA ASP A 146 5.86 -25.06 9.62
C ASP A 146 5.10 -24.22 10.68
N VAL A 147 4.95 -22.90 10.48
CA VAL A 147 4.18 -22.06 11.40
C VAL A 147 2.71 -22.43 11.34
N THR A 148 2.11 -22.74 12.49
CA THR A 148 0.64 -22.86 12.60
C THR A 148 0.03 -21.45 12.65
N PRO A 149 -0.83 -21.04 11.71
CA PRO A 149 -1.46 -19.73 11.75
C PRO A 149 -2.39 -19.55 12.95
N GLY A 150 -2.65 -18.30 13.32
CA GLY A 150 -3.60 -17.95 14.38
C GLY A 150 -3.04 -17.05 15.47
N GLY A 151 -1.77 -16.69 15.39
CA GLY A 151 -1.16 -15.74 16.33
C GLY A 151 -1.82 -14.36 16.22
N ILE A 152 -2.26 -13.83 17.35
CA ILE A 152 -2.75 -12.45 17.48
C ILE A 152 -1.68 -11.65 18.18
N TYR A 153 -1.16 -10.65 17.49
CA TYR A 153 -0.09 -9.78 17.97
C TYR A 153 -0.66 -8.48 18.54
N ASN A 154 0.14 -7.78 19.30
CA ASN A 154 -0.26 -6.49 19.89
C ASN A 154 -0.18 -5.37 18.85
N VAL A 155 -1.03 -5.44 17.83
CA VAL A 155 -1.20 -4.44 16.78
C VAL A 155 -2.68 -4.06 16.64
N PRO A 156 -3.01 -2.80 16.35
CA PRO A 156 -4.40 -2.36 16.23
C PRO A 156 -5.20 -3.06 15.13
N ILE A 157 -4.55 -3.37 14.01
CA ILE A 157 -5.15 -4.07 12.88
C ILE A 157 -4.24 -5.23 12.46
N GLN A 158 -4.84 -6.41 12.24
CA GLN A 158 -4.11 -7.59 11.79
C GLN A 158 -4.94 -8.43 10.83
N ILE A 159 -4.27 -9.02 9.84
CA ILE A 159 -4.81 -10.05 8.95
C ILE A 159 -4.22 -11.39 9.36
N VAL A 160 -5.08 -12.36 9.70
CA VAL A 160 -4.66 -13.71 10.11
C VAL A 160 -5.13 -14.72 9.08
N PRO A 161 -4.23 -15.48 8.43
CA PRO A 161 -4.61 -16.51 7.49
C PRO A 161 -5.11 -17.77 8.21
N SER A 162 -6.03 -18.51 7.61
CA SER A 162 -6.58 -19.76 8.17
C SER A 162 -5.65 -20.96 8.00
N VAL A 163 -4.74 -20.88 7.04
CA VAL A 163 -3.69 -21.85 6.75
C VAL A 163 -2.39 -21.10 6.53
N ASN A 164 -1.25 -21.75 6.73
CA ASN A 164 0.02 -21.11 6.42
C ASN A 164 0.13 -20.85 4.92
N PRO A 165 0.23 -19.59 4.48
CA PRO A 165 0.20 -19.27 3.06
C PRO A 165 1.42 -19.81 2.29
N LEU A 166 2.51 -20.12 2.96
CA LEU A 166 3.70 -20.74 2.36
C LEU A 166 3.49 -22.21 1.95
N THR A 167 2.39 -22.85 2.40
CA THR A 167 2.02 -24.21 1.98
C THR A 167 1.13 -24.24 0.74
N LEU A 168 0.81 -23.08 0.20
CA LEU A 168 -0.09 -22.91 -0.95
C LEU A 168 0.71 -22.66 -2.24
N ARG A 169 0.02 -22.79 -3.36
CA ARG A 169 0.56 -22.51 -4.70
C ARG A 169 -0.21 -21.37 -5.35
N LYS A 170 0.39 -20.74 -6.35
CA LYS A 170 -0.30 -19.75 -7.17
C LYS A 170 -1.62 -20.32 -7.71
N GLY A 171 -2.70 -19.57 -7.51
CA GLY A 171 -4.07 -19.92 -7.88
C GLY A 171 -4.88 -20.57 -6.76
N ASP A 172 -4.23 -21.07 -5.71
CA ASP A 172 -4.95 -21.57 -4.53
C ASP A 172 -5.68 -20.45 -3.80
N THR A 173 -6.80 -20.79 -3.19
CA THR A 173 -7.57 -19.86 -2.36
C THR A 173 -7.48 -20.25 -0.90
N TYR A 174 -7.45 -19.26 -0.03
CA TYR A 174 -7.45 -19.47 1.41
C TYR A 174 -8.30 -18.40 2.10
N ARG A 175 -8.78 -18.72 3.29
CA ARG A 175 -9.50 -17.76 4.12
C ARG A 175 -8.53 -16.96 4.97
N ILE A 176 -8.86 -15.70 5.14
CA ILE A 176 -8.24 -14.81 6.13
C ILE A 176 -9.30 -14.33 7.10
N ARG A 177 -8.89 -13.84 8.26
CA ARG A 177 -9.73 -13.09 9.17
C ARG A 177 -9.04 -11.80 9.58
N VAL A 178 -9.79 -10.70 9.52
CA VAL A 178 -9.30 -9.40 9.98
C VAL A 178 -9.67 -9.19 11.44
N TYR A 179 -8.72 -8.70 12.21
CA TYR A 179 -8.90 -8.32 13.61
C TYR A 179 -8.60 -6.85 13.80
N LYS A 180 -9.41 -6.18 14.62
CA LYS A 180 -9.16 -4.82 15.14
C LYS A 180 -9.11 -4.91 16.66
N ASN A 181 -7.99 -4.45 17.25
CA ASN A 181 -7.74 -4.54 18.69
C ASN A 181 -7.98 -5.95 19.27
N GLY A 182 -7.52 -6.97 18.54
CA GLY A 182 -7.65 -8.38 18.93
C GLY A 182 -9.07 -8.98 18.78
N GLN A 183 -10.05 -8.20 18.30
CA GLN A 183 -11.41 -8.67 18.05
C GLN A 183 -11.69 -8.80 16.55
N PRO A 184 -12.54 -9.76 16.12
CA PRO A 184 -12.95 -9.85 14.73
C PRO A 184 -13.51 -8.53 14.20
N TYR A 185 -13.05 -8.11 13.04
CA TYR A 185 -13.44 -6.84 12.44
C TYR A 185 -14.41 -7.06 11.26
N ALA A 186 -15.69 -6.91 11.54
CA ALA A 186 -16.75 -7.03 10.54
C ALA A 186 -16.64 -5.97 9.45
N ASN A 187 -16.90 -6.36 8.22
CA ASN A 187 -16.92 -5.48 7.06
C ASN A 187 -15.60 -4.71 6.85
N ALA A 188 -14.46 -5.29 7.26
CA ALA A 188 -13.14 -4.68 7.05
C ALA A 188 -12.88 -4.49 5.54
N PRO A 189 -12.47 -3.30 5.08
CA PRO A 189 -12.07 -3.10 3.70
C PRO A 189 -10.75 -3.83 3.43
N LEU A 190 -10.64 -4.47 2.27
CA LEU A 190 -9.51 -5.32 1.90
C LEU A 190 -9.00 -4.95 0.51
N ILE A 191 -7.67 -4.92 0.37
CA ILE A 191 -6.97 -4.99 -0.91
C ILE A 191 -6.36 -6.38 -0.97
N LYS A 192 -6.90 -7.26 -1.82
CA LYS A 192 -6.51 -8.67 -1.86
C LYS A 192 -5.16 -8.92 -2.50
N ASP A 193 -4.66 -7.97 -3.26
CA ASP A 193 -3.36 -8.03 -3.92
C ASP A 193 -2.75 -6.62 -4.05
N VAL A 194 -1.98 -6.22 -3.05
CA VAL A 194 -1.33 -4.91 -3.01
C VAL A 194 -0.25 -4.75 -4.08
N ILE A 195 0.29 -5.85 -4.61
CA ILE A 195 1.43 -5.84 -5.53
C ILE A 195 1.00 -5.90 -6.99
N ASN A 196 0.08 -6.80 -7.34
CA ASN A 196 -0.22 -7.06 -8.75
C ASN A 196 -1.56 -6.47 -9.20
N ASP A 197 -2.50 -6.25 -8.27
CA ASP A 197 -3.83 -5.74 -8.61
C ASP A 197 -4.46 -4.94 -7.46
N LEU A 198 -4.12 -3.65 -7.39
CA LEU A 198 -4.69 -2.72 -6.41
C LEU A 198 -6.21 -2.53 -6.53
N THR A 199 -6.78 -2.87 -7.69
CA THR A 199 -8.22 -2.78 -7.91
C THR A 199 -8.97 -3.99 -7.38
N ASN A 200 -8.26 -5.04 -6.91
CA ASN A 200 -8.83 -6.22 -6.29
C ASN A 200 -9.28 -5.95 -4.86
N GLU A 201 -10.18 -4.98 -4.74
CA GLU A 201 -10.79 -4.60 -3.48
C GLU A 201 -11.93 -5.54 -3.10
N SER A 202 -12.16 -5.66 -1.80
CA SER A 202 -13.21 -6.51 -1.23
C SER A 202 -13.58 -6.00 0.15
N THR A 203 -14.56 -6.64 0.74
CA THR A 203 -14.96 -6.40 2.12
C THR A 203 -15.07 -7.76 2.85
N ALA A 204 -14.52 -7.83 4.05
CA ALA A 204 -14.72 -9.00 4.90
C ALA A 204 -16.20 -9.17 5.26
N ASP A 205 -16.60 -10.38 5.61
CA ASP A 205 -17.95 -10.66 6.07
C ASP A 205 -18.23 -10.09 7.49
N LYS A 206 -19.45 -10.33 7.99
CA LYS A 206 -19.88 -9.90 9.33
C LYS A 206 -19.06 -10.48 10.48
N ASP A 207 -18.30 -11.53 10.25
CA ASP A 207 -17.43 -12.20 11.22
C ASP A 207 -15.94 -11.90 10.97
N GLY A 208 -15.64 -10.98 10.04
CA GLY A 208 -14.31 -10.53 9.66
C GLY A 208 -13.58 -11.45 8.67
N TYR A 209 -14.24 -12.43 8.08
CA TYR A 209 -13.63 -13.35 7.13
C TYR A 209 -13.70 -12.85 5.68
N ALA A 210 -12.66 -13.21 4.92
CA ALA A 210 -12.66 -13.08 3.46
C ALA A 210 -11.88 -14.24 2.82
N THR A 211 -12.11 -14.46 1.54
CA THR A 211 -11.34 -15.40 0.72
C THR A 211 -10.37 -14.62 -0.15
N VAL A 212 -9.12 -15.07 -0.17
CA VAL A 212 -8.02 -14.49 -0.94
C VAL A 212 -7.41 -15.58 -1.82
N THR A 213 -6.87 -15.18 -2.96
CA THR A 213 -6.16 -16.07 -3.88
C THR A 213 -4.66 -15.76 -3.83
N VAL A 214 -3.82 -16.78 -3.84
CA VAL A 214 -2.38 -16.63 -4.07
C VAL A 214 -2.19 -16.16 -5.52
N SER A 215 -1.82 -14.89 -5.69
CA SER A 215 -1.79 -14.22 -7.00
C SER A 215 -0.53 -14.50 -7.81
N ALA A 216 0.59 -14.75 -7.14
CA ALA A 216 1.89 -14.88 -7.79
C ALA A 216 2.75 -15.99 -7.19
N ASN A 217 3.62 -16.59 -8.02
CA ASN A 217 4.88 -17.16 -7.52
C ASN A 217 5.79 -15.97 -7.17
N GLY A 218 6.38 -15.99 -5.97
CA GLY A 218 7.08 -14.86 -5.39
C GLY A 218 6.24 -14.11 -4.36
N LEU A 219 6.36 -12.80 -4.31
CA LEU A 219 5.76 -11.96 -3.30
C LEU A 219 4.24 -11.84 -3.44
N ASN A 220 3.53 -12.09 -2.34
CA ASN A 220 2.10 -11.88 -2.18
C ASN A 220 1.86 -10.96 -0.98
N VAL A 221 1.00 -9.97 -1.13
CA VAL A 221 0.68 -9.00 -0.08
C VAL A 221 -0.81 -8.71 -0.07
N VAL A 222 -1.46 -8.97 1.06
CA VAL A 222 -2.86 -8.61 1.32
C VAL A 222 -2.88 -7.45 2.28
N GLY A 223 -3.68 -6.41 2.01
CA GLY A 223 -3.75 -5.19 2.81
C GLY A 223 -5.13 -4.88 3.37
N VAL A 224 -5.14 -4.19 4.49
CA VAL A 224 -6.31 -3.55 5.10
C VAL A 224 -5.94 -2.12 5.45
N GLU A 225 -6.74 -1.16 4.98
CA GLU A 225 -6.59 0.24 5.33
C GLU A 225 -7.85 0.76 6.02
N VAL A 226 -7.67 1.40 7.17
CA VAL A 226 -8.79 1.95 7.94
C VAL A 226 -8.43 3.27 8.61
N ALA A 227 -9.44 4.05 8.92
CA ALA A 227 -9.27 5.16 9.84
C ALA A 227 -8.90 4.63 11.23
N GLY A 228 -7.86 5.22 11.81
CA GLY A 228 -7.42 4.97 13.17
C GLY A 228 -8.07 5.93 14.17
N ASP A 229 -7.44 6.07 15.32
CA ASP A 229 -7.91 6.90 16.41
C ASP A 229 -7.64 8.39 16.14
N LYS A 230 -8.39 9.26 16.79
CA LYS A 230 -8.07 10.68 16.85
C LYS A 230 -6.95 10.89 17.87
N GLU A 231 -5.90 11.61 17.49
CA GLU A 231 -4.85 12.05 18.41
C GLU A 231 -5.22 13.38 19.06
N ASP A 232 -5.81 14.27 18.26
CA ASP A 232 -6.29 15.58 18.68
C ASP A 232 -7.43 16.08 17.77
N GLU A 233 -7.80 17.37 17.89
CA GLU A 233 -8.88 17.98 17.11
C GLU A 233 -8.60 17.96 15.60
N HIS A 234 -7.33 18.07 15.19
CA HIS A 234 -6.91 18.24 13.81
C HIS A 234 -6.27 16.97 13.22
N THR A 235 -5.79 16.06 14.08
CA THR A 235 -5.01 14.88 13.69
C THR A 235 -5.80 13.59 13.88
N THR A 236 -5.91 12.81 12.80
CA THR A 236 -6.50 11.48 12.82
C THR A 236 -5.46 10.48 12.31
N GLN A 237 -5.31 9.37 13.02
CA GLN A 237 -4.47 8.26 12.58
C GLN A 237 -5.09 7.57 11.38
N LYS A 238 -4.24 7.03 10.51
CA LYS A 238 -4.60 6.17 9.41
C LYS A 238 -3.78 4.89 9.51
N TYR A 239 -4.45 3.77 9.58
CA TYR A 239 -3.85 2.48 9.80
C TYR A 239 -3.82 1.67 8.51
N PHE A 240 -2.66 1.13 8.20
CA PHE A 240 -2.50 0.13 7.16
C PHE A 240 -1.85 -1.12 7.77
N SER A 241 -2.46 -2.28 7.59
CA SER A 241 -1.87 -3.55 7.98
C SER A 241 -1.77 -4.48 6.78
N SER A 242 -0.66 -5.17 6.65
CA SER A 242 -0.45 -6.17 5.60
C SER A 242 -0.09 -7.54 6.16
N LEU A 243 -0.58 -8.56 5.46
CA LEU A 243 -0.08 -9.93 5.52
C LEU A 243 0.76 -10.17 4.27
N SER A 244 2.01 -10.59 4.44
CA SER A 244 2.88 -10.86 3.30
C SER A 244 3.63 -12.18 3.44
N PHE A 245 3.99 -12.77 2.31
CA PHE A 245 4.77 -14.00 2.20
C PHE A 245 5.35 -14.12 0.79
N ILE A 246 6.39 -14.93 0.64
CA ILE A 246 7.05 -15.19 -0.65
C ILE A 246 6.97 -16.68 -0.93
N ILE A 247 6.36 -17.03 -2.06
CA ILE A 247 6.37 -18.41 -2.57
C ILE A 247 7.54 -18.53 -3.52
N ASP A 248 8.47 -19.44 -3.22
CA ASP A 248 9.60 -19.70 -4.10
C ASP A 248 9.10 -20.25 -5.46
N PRO A 249 9.59 -19.73 -6.58
CA PRO A 249 9.31 -20.34 -7.86
C PRO A 249 9.86 -21.76 -7.91
N GLU A 250 9.04 -22.71 -8.33
CA GLU A 250 9.45 -24.09 -8.61
C GLU A 250 10.45 -24.15 -9.76
#